data_fc304dfe1402de9b95e3faa638612a6d
#
_entry.id   fc304dfe1402de9b95e3faa638612a6d
#
_cell.length_a   1.000
_cell.length_b   1.000
_cell.length_c   1.000
_cell.angle_alpha   90.00
_cell.angle_beta   90.00
_cell.angle_gamma   90.00
#
_symmetry.space_group_name_H-M   'P 1'
#
loop_
_entity.id
_entity.type
_entity.pdbx_description
1 polymer ?
#
loop_
_entity_poly.entity_id
_entity_poly.type
_entity_poly.pdbx_seq_one_letter_code
_entity_poly.pdbx_strand_id
1 'polypeptide(L)'
;GMSAAIAAYDKGLTNVVLLEKMGVNGGNTNYSSSGMNASETKFQKEQGIEDSNDLFAKETLDGGHNTGDEQLVKFMCDNSAGAIDWLDSLGIKLDNITLTGGMSVKRCHRPTDGSAVGLTMVPGLLAAVEERKIPVMMNCEAKELIKDGDAVTGVKVKADGKEKVLGAKAVILATGGLGANPDMVVQYRPDLKGYVTTNQPGATGDGYTMAESAGAELVQMDQIQIHPTVEQSSSTLIAEG
;
A
#
# COMPACT_ATOMS: atom_id res chain seq x y z
N GLY A 1 -4.90 -3.85 -2.22
CA GLY A 1 -6.05 -4.47 -2.89
C GLY A 1 -5.76 -5.91 -3.27
N MET A 2 -4.84 -6.17 -4.19
CA MET A 2 -4.54 -7.53 -4.68
C MET A 2 -4.18 -8.50 -3.55
N SER A 3 -3.29 -8.12 -2.63
CA SER A 3 -2.92 -8.98 -1.50
C SER A 3 -4.12 -9.35 -0.61
N ALA A 4 -5.00 -8.39 -0.35
CA ALA A 4 -6.22 -8.66 0.43
C ALA A 4 -7.18 -9.61 -0.31
N ALA A 5 -7.34 -9.43 -1.62
CA ALA A 5 -8.19 -10.29 -2.44
C ALA A 5 -7.65 -11.73 -2.51
N ILE A 6 -6.33 -11.91 -2.69
CA ILE A 6 -5.66 -13.21 -2.68
C ILE A 6 -5.84 -13.87 -1.31
N ALA A 7 -5.54 -13.16 -0.23
CA ALA A 7 -5.66 -13.69 1.13
C ALA A 7 -7.10 -14.08 1.49
N ALA A 8 -8.09 -13.31 1.07
CA ALA A 8 -9.50 -13.64 1.26
C ALA A 8 -9.88 -14.92 0.49
N TYR A 9 -9.47 -15.02 -0.77
CA TYR A 9 -9.72 -16.20 -1.60
C TYR A 9 -9.09 -17.47 -0.99
N ASP A 10 -7.81 -17.40 -0.60
CA ASP A 10 -7.07 -18.52 -0.04
C ASP A 10 -7.63 -18.98 1.33
N LYS A 11 -8.39 -18.10 2.02
CA LYS A 11 -9.17 -18.44 3.20
C LYS A 11 -10.58 -18.98 2.91
N GLY A 12 -10.91 -19.25 1.65
CA GLY A 12 -12.18 -19.84 1.21
C GLY A 12 -13.28 -18.83 0.85
N LEU A 13 -13.01 -17.53 0.86
CA LEU A 13 -13.94 -16.50 0.42
C LEU A 13 -13.83 -16.32 -1.10
N THR A 14 -14.45 -17.23 -1.87
CA THR A 14 -14.30 -17.26 -3.33
C THR A 14 -15.15 -16.22 -4.07
N ASN A 15 -16.11 -15.58 -3.40
CA ASN A 15 -16.93 -14.51 -3.97
C ASN A 15 -16.31 -13.14 -3.66
N VAL A 16 -15.14 -12.88 -4.22
CA VAL A 16 -14.37 -11.64 -4.10
C VAL A 16 -14.30 -10.95 -5.45
N VAL A 17 -14.42 -9.63 -5.47
CA VAL A 17 -14.16 -8.78 -6.65
C VAL A 17 -13.19 -7.68 -6.26
N LEU A 18 -12.22 -7.39 -7.12
CA LEU A 18 -11.31 -6.26 -6.99
C LEU A 18 -11.81 -5.11 -7.87
N LEU A 19 -11.93 -3.92 -7.28
CA LEU A 19 -12.28 -2.71 -8.01
C LEU A 19 -11.04 -1.85 -8.18
N GLU A 20 -10.76 -1.44 -9.41
CA GLU A 20 -9.66 -0.55 -9.76
C GLU A 20 -10.20 0.68 -10.48
N LYS A 21 -9.95 1.86 -9.93
CA LYS A 21 -10.41 3.13 -10.49
C LYS A 21 -9.73 3.46 -11.83
N MET A 22 -8.46 3.11 -11.93
CA MET A 22 -7.62 3.42 -13.08
C MET A 22 -7.69 2.34 -14.16
N GLY A 23 -7.11 2.63 -15.32
CA GLY A 23 -6.92 1.67 -16.41
C GLY A 23 -5.73 0.72 -16.22
N VAL A 24 -5.03 0.81 -15.09
CA VAL A 24 -3.88 -0.02 -14.74
C VAL A 24 -3.93 -0.43 -13.27
N ASN A 25 -3.54 -1.66 -12.96
CA ASN A 25 -3.44 -2.16 -11.60
C ASN A 25 -2.15 -1.68 -10.91
N GLY A 26 -2.14 -1.70 -9.58
CA GLY A 26 -0.93 -1.58 -8.77
C GLY A 26 -0.75 -0.23 -8.07
N GLY A 27 -1.41 0.84 -8.54
CA GLY A 27 -1.32 2.15 -7.90
C GLY A 27 0.13 2.61 -7.67
N ASN A 28 0.40 3.20 -6.51
CA ASN A 28 1.75 3.66 -6.15
C ASN A 28 2.78 2.53 -6.01
N THR A 29 2.34 1.27 -5.85
CA THR A 29 3.29 0.13 -5.83
C THR A 29 4.08 0.04 -7.14
N ASN A 30 3.50 0.43 -8.29
CA ASN A 30 4.23 0.49 -9.56
C ASN A 30 5.44 1.44 -9.53
N TYR A 31 5.40 2.46 -8.68
CA TYR A 31 6.43 3.49 -8.56
C TYR A 31 7.42 3.19 -7.42
N SER A 32 7.23 2.10 -6.69
CA SER A 32 8.12 1.71 -5.59
C SER A 32 9.48 1.29 -6.14
N SER A 33 10.50 2.12 -5.87
CA SER A 33 11.85 1.97 -6.42
C SER A 33 12.79 1.15 -5.52
N SER A 34 12.50 1.04 -4.23
CA SER A 34 13.33 0.34 -3.25
C SER A 34 12.87 -1.11 -3.06
N GLY A 35 12.59 -1.52 -1.85
CA GLY A 35 12.17 -2.86 -1.48
C GLY A 35 11.15 -2.84 -0.35
N MET A 36 10.97 -3.99 0.29
CA MET A 36 10.11 -4.18 1.44
C MET A 36 10.94 -4.45 2.69
N ASN A 37 10.80 -3.63 3.73
CA ASN A 37 11.49 -3.85 4.99
C ASN A 37 10.85 -5.01 5.76
N ALA A 38 11.68 -5.94 6.22
CA ALA A 38 11.26 -7.06 7.06
C ALA A 38 12.43 -7.53 7.93
N SER A 39 12.14 -8.01 9.12
CA SER A 39 13.10 -8.54 10.09
C SER A 39 12.91 -10.05 10.31
N GLU A 40 13.95 -10.71 10.82
CA GLU A 40 13.96 -12.15 11.15
C GLU A 40 13.59 -13.09 9.99
N THR A 41 13.78 -12.63 8.74
CA THR A 41 13.42 -13.40 7.56
C THR A 41 14.38 -14.58 7.32
N LYS A 42 13.91 -15.61 6.58
CA LYS A 42 14.76 -16.70 6.14
C LYS A 42 15.98 -16.20 5.32
N PHE A 43 15.77 -15.20 4.48
CA PHE A 43 16.83 -14.63 3.64
C PHE A 43 17.88 -13.87 4.45
N GLN A 44 17.48 -13.19 5.55
CA GLN A 44 18.47 -12.60 6.49
C GLN A 44 19.29 -13.70 7.15
N LYS A 45 18.65 -14.77 7.63
CA LYS A 45 19.33 -15.92 8.27
C LYS A 45 20.32 -16.61 7.31
N GLU A 46 19.94 -16.83 6.06
CA GLU A 46 20.80 -17.39 5.01
C GLU A 46 22.03 -16.53 4.73
N GLN A 47 21.93 -15.22 4.90
CA GLN A 47 23.01 -14.24 4.67
C GLN A 47 23.77 -13.88 5.96
N GLY A 48 23.46 -14.51 7.09
CA GLY A 48 24.11 -14.23 8.38
C GLY A 48 23.82 -12.85 8.92
N ILE A 49 22.67 -12.26 8.55
CA ILE A 49 22.21 -10.95 9.04
C ILE A 49 21.38 -11.18 10.31
N GLU A 50 21.92 -10.72 11.44
CA GLU A 50 21.19 -10.74 12.71
C GLU A 50 20.29 -9.50 12.82
N ASP A 51 19.00 -9.72 13.07
CA ASP A 51 17.99 -8.68 13.24
C ASP A 51 16.92 -9.14 14.23
N SER A 52 16.08 -8.23 14.71
CA SER A 52 14.93 -8.56 15.53
C SER A 52 13.73 -7.66 15.24
N ASN A 53 12.54 -8.21 15.48
CA ASN A 53 11.29 -7.46 15.35
C ASN A 53 11.26 -6.27 16.32
N ASP A 54 11.79 -6.42 17.53
CA ASP A 54 11.85 -5.34 18.51
C ASP A 54 12.79 -4.20 18.08
N LEU A 55 13.95 -4.51 17.48
CA LEU A 55 14.84 -3.51 16.91
C LEU A 55 14.19 -2.80 15.73
N PHE A 56 13.53 -3.55 14.86
CA PHE A 56 12.80 -2.97 13.72
C PHE A 56 11.67 -2.05 14.19
N ALA A 57 10.87 -2.46 15.17
CA ALA A 57 9.81 -1.63 15.73
C ALA A 57 10.37 -0.35 16.39
N LYS A 58 11.45 -0.49 17.18
CA LYS A 58 12.11 0.65 17.81
C LYS A 58 12.60 1.68 16.79
N GLU A 59 13.34 1.24 15.77
CA GLU A 59 13.86 2.15 14.73
C GLU A 59 12.75 2.79 13.90
N THR A 60 11.65 2.08 13.67
CA THR A 60 10.46 2.61 12.98
C THR A 60 9.78 3.70 13.80
N LEU A 61 9.61 3.49 15.12
CA LEU A 61 9.03 4.48 16.02
C LEU A 61 9.95 5.69 16.17
N ASP A 62 11.25 5.47 16.37
CA ASP A 62 12.23 6.55 16.49
C ASP A 62 12.24 7.42 15.21
N GLY A 63 12.25 6.79 14.02
CA GLY A 63 12.19 7.49 12.73
C GLY A 63 10.90 8.28 12.52
N GLY A 64 9.80 7.81 13.07
CA GLY A 64 8.49 8.48 13.10
C GLY A 64 8.32 9.44 14.29
N HIS A 65 9.42 9.81 15.00
CA HIS A 65 9.40 10.70 16.19
C HIS A 65 8.42 10.23 17.28
N ASN A 66 8.19 8.93 17.39
CA ASN A 66 7.25 8.29 18.32
C ASN A 66 5.80 8.81 18.18
N THR A 67 5.40 9.25 16.99
CA THR A 67 4.02 9.68 16.70
C THR A 67 3.13 8.53 16.22
N GLY A 68 3.71 7.40 15.82
CA GLY A 68 3.00 6.21 15.37
C GLY A 68 2.34 5.43 16.51
N ASP A 69 1.29 4.68 16.19
CA ASP A 69 0.71 3.71 17.13
C ASP A 69 1.68 2.55 17.34
N GLU A 70 2.18 2.41 18.57
CA GLU A 70 3.17 1.39 18.94
C GLU A 70 2.65 -0.03 18.68
N GLN A 71 1.38 -0.30 18.94
CA GLN A 71 0.79 -1.64 18.76
C GLN A 71 0.71 -2.00 17.28
N LEU A 72 0.33 -1.05 16.43
CA LEU A 72 0.29 -1.26 14.98
C LEU A 72 1.69 -1.42 14.39
N VAL A 73 2.66 -0.62 14.83
CA VAL A 73 4.07 -0.75 14.39
C VAL A 73 4.62 -2.11 14.79
N LYS A 74 4.42 -2.52 16.06
CA LYS A 74 4.88 -3.84 16.51
C LYS A 74 4.19 -4.97 15.75
N PHE A 75 2.89 -4.88 15.53
CA PHE A 75 2.15 -5.87 14.74
C PHE A 75 2.72 -6.01 13.31
N MET A 76 3.03 -4.88 12.66
CA MET A 76 3.64 -4.88 11.33
C MET A 76 5.01 -5.58 11.35
N CYS A 77 5.87 -5.23 12.31
CA CYS A 77 7.21 -5.80 12.42
C CYS A 77 7.17 -7.30 12.71
N ASP A 78 6.34 -7.74 13.65
CA ASP A 78 6.18 -9.14 14.05
C ASP A 78 5.67 -10.03 12.89
N ASN A 79 4.94 -9.46 11.95
CA ASN A 79 4.40 -10.19 10.79
C ASN A 79 5.21 -9.98 9.50
N SER A 80 6.28 -9.21 9.54
CA SER A 80 7.03 -8.83 8.33
C SER A 80 7.72 -10.02 7.65
N ALA A 81 8.32 -10.94 8.41
CA ALA A 81 8.93 -12.15 7.87
C ALA A 81 7.89 -13.04 7.18
N GLY A 82 6.72 -13.21 7.80
CA GLY A 82 5.62 -13.98 7.22
C GLY A 82 5.10 -13.38 5.90
N ALA A 83 5.13 -12.06 5.77
CA ALA A 83 4.77 -11.39 4.53
C ALA A 83 5.79 -11.66 3.40
N ILE A 84 7.10 -11.69 3.71
CA ILE A 84 8.15 -12.07 2.75
C ILE A 84 7.98 -13.53 2.33
N ASP A 85 7.73 -14.44 3.28
CA ASP A 85 7.51 -15.86 2.98
C ASP A 85 6.26 -16.08 2.11
N TRP A 86 5.19 -15.34 2.39
CA TRP A 86 3.98 -15.38 1.58
C TRP A 86 4.23 -14.90 0.14
N LEU A 87 4.96 -13.79 -0.05
CA LEU A 87 5.33 -13.30 -1.38
C LEU A 87 6.19 -14.32 -2.14
N ASP A 88 7.17 -14.92 -1.46
CA ASP A 88 8.02 -15.98 -2.05
C ASP A 88 7.18 -17.21 -2.48
N SER A 89 6.17 -17.58 -1.69
CA SER A 89 5.23 -18.67 -2.05
C SER A 89 4.40 -18.38 -3.31
N LEU A 90 4.24 -17.12 -3.66
CA LEU A 90 3.59 -16.67 -4.91
C LEU A 90 4.60 -16.48 -6.06
N GLY A 91 5.86 -16.86 -5.86
CA GLY A 91 6.94 -16.67 -6.86
C GLY A 91 7.49 -15.24 -6.91
N ILE A 92 7.14 -14.38 -5.96
CA ILE A 92 7.66 -13.02 -5.82
C ILE A 92 8.84 -13.06 -4.86
N LYS A 93 10.02 -13.33 -5.41
CA LYS A 93 11.23 -13.51 -4.62
C LYS A 93 11.93 -12.19 -4.34
N LEU A 94 12.15 -11.89 -3.06
CA LEU A 94 12.79 -10.67 -2.58
C LEU A 94 13.97 -11.04 -1.65
N ASP A 95 15.04 -11.60 -2.22
CA ASP A 95 16.19 -12.15 -1.49
C ASP A 95 17.45 -11.27 -1.53
N ASN A 96 17.44 -10.16 -2.26
CA ASN A 96 18.52 -9.19 -2.25
C ASN A 96 18.28 -8.19 -1.11
N ILE A 97 19.07 -8.27 -0.04
CA ILE A 97 18.84 -7.49 1.17
C ILE A 97 19.81 -6.32 1.26
N THR A 98 19.27 -5.12 1.28
CA THR A 98 20.02 -3.87 1.34
C THR A 98 19.75 -3.08 2.62
N LEU A 99 20.63 -2.13 2.92
CA LEU A 99 20.42 -1.15 3.98
C LEU A 99 19.63 0.03 3.40
N THR A 100 18.66 0.53 4.16
CA THR A 100 17.97 1.80 3.88
C THR A 100 18.32 2.85 4.91
N GLY A 101 18.17 4.12 4.56
CA GLY A 101 18.44 5.23 5.50
C GLY A 101 17.60 5.10 6.77
N GLY A 102 18.20 5.46 7.92
CA GLY A 102 17.56 5.36 9.23
C GLY A 102 17.54 3.97 9.86
N MET A 103 18.03 2.93 9.17
CA MET A 103 18.08 1.56 9.67
C MET A 103 19.52 1.16 10.01
N SER A 104 19.74 0.51 11.16
CA SER A 104 21.05 -0.01 11.59
C SER A 104 21.38 -1.37 11.00
N VAL A 105 20.37 -2.12 10.55
CA VAL A 105 20.49 -3.48 10.00
C VAL A 105 19.92 -3.53 8.59
N LYS A 106 20.54 -4.33 7.72
CA LYS A 106 20.01 -4.61 6.39
C LYS A 106 18.70 -5.37 6.50
N ARG A 107 17.59 -4.75 6.11
CA ARG A 107 16.25 -5.38 6.13
C ARG A 107 15.37 -5.01 4.95
N CYS A 108 15.86 -4.22 4.01
CA CYS A 108 15.14 -3.87 2.78
C CYS A 108 15.30 -5.00 1.76
N HIS A 109 14.28 -5.81 1.63
CA HIS A 109 14.21 -6.96 0.72
C HIS A 109 13.81 -6.48 -0.68
N ARG A 110 14.69 -6.69 -1.64
CA ARG A 110 14.54 -6.32 -3.05
C ARG A 110 14.50 -7.56 -3.94
N PRO A 111 14.03 -7.44 -5.20
CA PRO A 111 14.19 -8.50 -6.19
C PRO A 111 15.64 -8.98 -6.28
N THR A 112 15.86 -10.24 -6.64
CA THR A 112 17.19 -10.88 -6.74
C THR A 112 18.20 -10.09 -7.57
N ASP A 113 17.72 -9.44 -8.64
CA ASP A 113 18.55 -8.63 -9.55
C ASP A 113 18.77 -7.18 -9.04
N GLY A 114 18.23 -6.82 -7.89
CA GLY A 114 18.31 -5.48 -7.31
C GLY A 114 17.44 -4.43 -7.98
N SER A 115 16.54 -4.82 -8.88
CA SER A 115 15.61 -3.91 -9.54
C SER A 115 14.59 -3.29 -8.56
N ALA A 116 13.81 -2.35 -9.04
CA ALA A 116 12.72 -1.73 -8.29
C ALA A 116 11.65 -2.78 -7.92
N VAL A 117 11.26 -2.84 -6.64
CA VAL A 117 10.32 -3.84 -6.12
C VAL A 117 8.96 -3.81 -6.82
N GLY A 118 8.50 -2.63 -7.24
CA GLY A 118 7.23 -2.46 -7.94
C GLY A 118 7.13 -3.26 -9.23
N LEU A 119 8.25 -3.37 -9.97
CA LEU A 119 8.34 -4.09 -11.24
C LEU A 119 8.18 -5.61 -11.08
N THR A 120 8.46 -6.14 -9.91
CA THR A 120 8.32 -7.58 -9.59
C THR A 120 7.02 -7.84 -8.83
N MET A 121 6.70 -7.00 -7.86
CA MET A 121 5.56 -7.21 -6.96
C MET A 121 4.21 -7.08 -7.67
N VAL A 122 4.03 -6.04 -8.50
CA VAL A 122 2.73 -5.81 -9.16
C VAL A 122 2.41 -6.91 -10.17
N PRO A 123 3.30 -7.28 -11.11
CA PRO A 123 3.02 -8.39 -12.03
C PRO A 123 2.83 -9.73 -11.30
N GLY A 124 3.63 -10.01 -10.26
CA GLY A 124 3.51 -11.24 -9.49
C GLY A 124 2.18 -11.35 -8.73
N LEU A 125 1.74 -10.28 -8.07
CA LEU A 125 0.43 -10.25 -7.42
C LEU A 125 -0.72 -10.33 -8.44
N LEU A 126 -0.59 -9.70 -9.59
CA LEU A 126 -1.60 -9.78 -10.64
C LEU A 126 -1.71 -11.21 -11.19
N ALA A 127 -0.60 -11.88 -11.44
CA ALA A 127 -0.60 -13.28 -11.85
C ALA A 127 -1.29 -14.18 -10.82
N ALA A 128 -1.05 -13.96 -9.52
CA ALA A 128 -1.71 -14.69 -8.43
C ALA A 128 -3.22 -14.42 -8.36
N VAL A 129 -3.67 -13.21 -8.69
CA VAL A 129 -5.10 -12.85 -8.82
C VAL A 129 -5.73 -13.59 -10.00
N GLU A 130 -5.04 -13.61 -11.15
CA GLU A 130 -5.49 -14.29 -12.38
C GLU A 130 -5.57 -15.81 -12.20
N GLU A 131 -4.57 -16.43 -11.57
CA GLU A 131 -4.56 -17.86 -11.27
C GLU A 131 -5.79 -18.28 -10.45
N ARG A 132 -6.19 -17.43 -9.48
CA ARG A 132 -7.38 -17.62 -8.65
C ARG A 132 -8.68 -17.21 -9.33
N LYS A 133 -8.60 -16.68 -10.55
CA LYS A 133 -9.74 -16.17 -11.33
C LYS A 133 -10.57 -15.14 -10.55
N ILE A 134 -9.91 -14.32 -9.72
CA ILE A 134 -10.56 -13.24 -8.99
C ILE A 134 -10.90 -12.13 -9.99
N PRO A 135 -12.19 -11.76 -10.14
CA PRO A 135 -12.59 -10.73 -11.09
C PRO A 135 -11.97 -9.37 -10.71
N VAL A 136 -11.41 -8.67 -11.69
CA VAL A 136 -10.93 -7.29 -11.56
C VAL A 136 -11.77 -6.38 -12.45
N MET A 137 -12.44 -5.42 -11.84
CA MET A 137 -13.21 -4.40 -12.55
C MET A 137 -12.35 -3.15 -12.70
N MET A 138 -11.79 -2.97 -13.89
CA MET A 138 -10.99 -1.80 -14.26
C MET A 138 -11.87 -0.61 -14.59
N ASN A 139 -11.33 0.62 -14.47
CA ASN A 139 -12.07 1.86 -14.68
C ASN A 139 -13.37 1.92 -13.87
N CYS A 140 -13.35 1.30 -12.70
CA CYS A 140 -14.47 1.16 -11.79
C CYS A 140 -14.19 1.94 -10.50
N GLU A 141 -14.66 3.17 -10.44
CA GLU A 141 -14.42 4.09 -9.35
C GLU A 141 -15.43 3.87 -8.23
N ALA A 142 -14.97 3.52 -7.03
CA ALA A 142 -15.79 3.52 -5.83
C ALA A 142 -16.09 4.96 -5.40
N LYS A 143 -17.36 5.25 -5.12
CA LYS A 143 -17.85 6.59 -4.79
C LYS A 143 -18.35 6.72 -3.37
N GLU A 144 -18.98 5.68 -2.85
CA GLU A 144 -19.70 5.74 -1.58
C GLU A 144 -19.80 4.33 -0.98
N LEU A 145 -19.65 4.21 0.34
CA LEU A 145 -19.99 2.99 1.08
C LEU A 145 -21.48 3.00 1.38
N ILE A 146 -22.18 1.93 1.01
CA ILE A 146 -23.61 1.78 1.31
C ILE A 146 -23.73 1.17 2.70
N LYS A 147 -24.53 1.81 3.55
CA LYS A 147 -24.79 1.36 4.93
C LYS A 147 -26.25 0.98 5.15
N ASP A 148 -26.45 0.05 6.04
CA ASP A 148 -27.73 -0.25 6.67
C ASP A 148 -27.50 -0.23 8.18
N GLY A 149 -27.97 0.81 8.85
CA GLY A 149 -27.57 1.14 10.21
C GLY A 149 -26.05 1.36 10.32
N ASP A 150 -25.38 0.60 11.18
CA ASP A 150 -23.93 0.67 11.36
C ASP A 150 -23.14 -0.28 10.42
N ALA A 151 -23.82 -1.17 9.72
CA ALA A 151 -23.19 -2.14 8.84
C ALA A 151 -22.96 -1.57 7.44
N VAL A 152 -21.76 -1.78 6.88
CA VAL A 152 -21.50 -1.56 5.46
C VAL A 152 -22.03 -2.77 4.69
N THR A 153 -22.94 -2.54 3.75
CA THR A 153 -23.65 -3.57 2.98
C THR A 153 -23.32 -3.55 1.50
N GLY A 154 -22.45 -2.64 1.07
CA GLY A 154 -22.07 -2.53 -0.33
C GLY A 154 -21.26 -1.30 -0.64
N VAL A 155 -21.03 -1.10 -1.92
CA VAL A 155 -20.32 0.06 -2.45
C VAL A 155 -21.03 0.58 -3.69
N LYS A 156 -21.20 1.89 -3.80
CA LYS A 156 -21.63 2.58 -5.01
C LYS A 156 -20.42 2.83 -5.87
N VAL A 157 -20.49 2.43 -7.12
CA VAL A 157 -19.42 2.55 -8.09
C VAL A 157 -19.86 3.31 -9.34
N LYS A 158 -18.89 3.94 -10.01
CA LYS A 158 -19.06 4.50 -11.35
C LYS A 158 -18.18 3.71 -12.31
N ALA A 159 -18.81 3.05 -13.27
CA ALA A 159 -18.15 2.29 -14.34
C ALA A 159 -18.86 2.55 -15.67
N ASP A 160 -18.11 2.73 -16.76
CA ASP A 160 -18.63 3.04 -18.08
C ASP A 160 -19.62 4.23 -18.10
N GLY A 161 -19.32 5.26 -17.30
CA GLY A 161 -20.15 6.46 -17.17
C GLY A 161 -21.47 6.26 -16.39
N LYS A 162 -21.74 5.05 -15.89
CA LYS A 162 -22.96 4.71 -15.15
C LYS A 162 -22.66 4.42 -13.69
N GLU A 163 -23.57 4.83 -12.82
CA GLU A 163 -23.53 4.45 -11.40
C GLU A 163 -24.24 3.13 -11.18
N LYS A 164 -23.67 2.31 -10.31
CA LYS A 164 -24.21 1.00 -9.90
C LYS A 164 -23.95 0.81 -8.40
N VAL A 165 -24.76 -0.01 -7.75
CA VAL A 165 -24.51 -0.47 -6.38
C VAL A 165 -24.12 -1.95 -6.45
N LEU A 166 -22.99 -2.28 -5.83
CA LEU A 166 -22.53 -3.63 -5.63
C LEU A 166 -22.77 -4.00 -4.17
N GLY A 167 -23.65 -4.95 -3.91
CA GLY A 167 -23.87 -5.49 -2.57
C GLY A 167 -22.69 -6.33 -2.12
N ALA A 168 -22.28 -6.18 -0.86
CA ALA A 168 -21.17 -6.94 -0.28
C ALA A 168 -21.40 -7.15 1.21
N LYS A 169 -20.94 -8.30 1.74
CA LYS A 169 -20.94 -8.57 3.19
C LYS A 169 -19.81 -7.84 3.93
N ALA A 170 -18.76 -7.47 3.21
CA ALA A 170 -17.64 -6.69 3.72
C ALA A 170 -16.96 -5.94 2.56
N VAL A 171 -16.41 -4.78 2.84
CA VAL A 171 -15.64 -3.97 1.92
C VAL A 171 -14.28 -3.67 2.53
N ILE A 172 -13.20 -3.97 1.81
CA ILE A 172 -11.84 -3.62 2.20
C ILE A 172 -11.42 -2.39 1.38
N LEU A 173 -11.19 -1.27 2.06
CA LEU A 173 -10.65 -0.08 1.44
C LEU A 173 -9.14 -0.24 1.27
N ALA A 174 -8.67 -0.26 0.03
CA ALA A 174 -7.26 -0.35 -0.35
C ALA A 174 -6.93 0.66 -1.45
N THR A 175 -7.48 1.86 -1.31
CA THR A 175 -7.54 2.91 -2.33
C THR A 175 -6.25 3.71 -2.48
N GLY A 176 -5.24 3.43 -1.65
CA GLY A 176 -4.03 4.23 -1.56
C GLY A 176 -4.23 5.54 -0.79
N GLY A 177 -3.33 6.49 -1.01
CA GLY A 177 -3.30 7.74 -0.29
C GLY A 177 -4.03 8.90 -0.98
N LEU A 178 -3.65 10.12 -0.58
CA LEU A 178 -4.26 11.37 -1.06
C LEU A 178 -3.28 12.26 -1.85
N GLY A 179 -2.03 11.83 -2.02
CA GLY A 179 -0.95 12.68 -2.53
C GLY A 179 -1.14 13.21 -3.96
N ALA A 180 -2.04 12.65 -4.77
CA ALA A 180 -2.41 13.18 -6.08
C ALA A 180 -3.63 14.14 -6.03
N ASN A 181 -4.08 14.54 -4.84
CA ASN A 181 -5.12 15.54 -4.63
C ASN A 181 -4.53 16.78 -3.94
N PRO A 182 -4.04 17.77 -4.68
CA PRO A 182 -3.37 18.94 -4.10
C PRO A 182 -4.30 19.75 -3.18
N ASP A 183 -5.58 19.80 -3.46
CA ASP A 183 -6.54 20.51 -2.60
C ASP A 183 -6.66 19.83 -1.24
N MET A 184 -6.75 18.51 -1.21
CA MET A 184 -6.80 17.74 0.04
C MET A 184 -5.46 17.81 0.79
N VAL A 185 -4.33 17.80 0.09
CA VAL A 185 -3.01 18.01 0.70
C VAL A 185 -2.96 19.38 1.38
N VAL A 186 -3.35 20.45 0.69
CA VAL A 186 -3.33 21.82 1.21
C VAL A 186 -4.34 22.03 2.36
N GLN A 187 -5.44 21.29 2.37
CA GLN A 187 -6.40 21.32 3.47
C GLN A 187 -5.73 20.94 4.81
N TYR A 188 -4.88 19.92 4.81
CA TYR A 188 -4.19 19.42 6.01
C TYR A 188 -2.80 20.04 6.20
N ARG A 189 -2.14 20.44 5.11
CA ARG A 189 -0.81 21.05 5.10
C ARG A 189 -0.77 22.26 4.16
N PRO A 190 -1.27 23.43 4.63
CA PRO A 190 -1.32 24.66 3.81
C PRO A 190 0.05 25.13 3.28
N ASP A 191 1.12 24.79 4.01
CA ASP A 191 2.51 25.09 3.64
C ASP A 191 2.98 24.33 2.38
N LEU A 192 2.30 23.26 1.99
CA LEU A 192 2.60 22.48 0.79
C LEU A 192 1.92 22.99 -0.48
N LYS A 193 1.30 24.17 -0.42
CA LYS A 193 0.69 24.77 -1.61
C LYS A 193 1.73 25.00 -2.71
N GLY A 194 1.47 24.40 -3.89
CA GLY A 194 2.36 24.52 -5.06
C GLY A 194 3.42 23.42 -5.16
N TYR A 195 3.47 22.49 -4.21
CA TYR A 195 4.30 21.31 -4.36
C TYR A 195 3.72 20.36 -5.41
N VAL A 196 4.62 19.68 -6.12
CA VAL A 196 4.26 18.62 -7.08
C VAL A 196 4.14 17.28 -6.38
N THR A 197 3.56 16.29 -7.05
CA THR A 197 3.38 14.95 -6.49
C THR A 197 4.08 13.90 -7.35
N THR A 198 4.66 12.90 -6.70
CA THR A 198 5.19 11.67 -7.33
C THR A 198 4.16 10.53 -7.33
N ASN A 199 2.97 10.77 -6.78
CA ASN A 199 1.94 9.76 -6.70
C ASN A 199 1.33 9.46 -8.08
N GLN A 200 0.87 8.22 -8.25
CA GLN A 200 0.04 7.89 -9.41
C GLN A 200 -1.30 8.68 -9.36
N PRO A 201 -1.88 9.05 -10.52
CA PRO A 201 -3.01 9.99 -10.59
C PRO A 201 -4.27 9.55 -9.84
N GLY A 202 -4.46 8.27 -9.57
CA GLY A 202 -5.61 7.74 -8.84
C GLY A 202 -5.54 7.89 -7.32
N ALA A 203 -4.39 8.30 -6.75
CA ALA A 203 -4.22 8.46 -5.30
C ALA A 203 -4.84 9.79 -4.81
N THR A 204 -6.15 9.94 -4.91
CA THR A 204 -6.89 11.20 -4.70
C THR A 204 -7.63 11.27 -3.36
N GLY A 205 -7.41 10.32 -2.46
CA GLY A 205 -8.01 10.36 -1.11
C GLY A 205 -9.44 9.81 -1.01
N ASP A 206 -9.92 9.11 -2.04
CA ASP A 206 -11.31 8.61 -2.09
C ASP A 206 -11.65 7.71 -0.89
N GLY A 207 -10.71 6.88 -0.46
CA GLY A 207 -10.90 6.00 0.69
C GLY A 207 -11.10 6.76 2.00
N TYR A 208 -10.38 7.85 2.20
CA TYR A 208 -10.56 8.70 3.38
C TYR A 208 -11.96 9.32 3.39
N THR A 209 -12.39 9.91 2.26
CA THR A 209 -13.72 10.50 2.13
C THR A 209 -14.83 9.47 2.36
N MET A 210 -14.70 8.27 1.77
CA MET A 210 -15.68 7.19 1.96
C MET A 210 -15.70 6.67 3.40
N ALA A 211 -14.54 6.51 4.01
CA ALA A 211 -14.43 6.02 5.39
C ALA A 211 -15.03 7.02 6.39
N GLU A 212 -14.69 8.31 6.26
CA GLU A 212 -15.23 9.39 7.09
C GLU A 212 -16.74 9.46 6.98
N SER A 213 -17.31 9.42 5.75
CA SER A 213 -18.76 9.42 5.55
C SER A 213 -19.45 8.17 6.11
N ALA A 214 -18.73 7.08 6.29
CA ALA A 214 -19.20 5.88 6.96
C ALA A 214 -19.05 5.90 8.49
N GLY A 215 -18.43 6.95 9.05
CA GLY A 215 -18.25 7.16 10.48
C GLY A 215 -16.87 6.81 11.02
N ALA A 216 -15.88 6.60 10.15
CA ALA A 216 -14.50 6.42 10.59
C ALA A 216 -13.87 7.74 11.03
N GLU A 217 -12.99 7.69 12.01
CA GLU A 217 -12.14 8.80 12.41
C GLU A 217 -10.88 8.82 11.53
N LEU A 218 -10.49 10.03 11.09
CA LEU A 218 -9.25 10.28 10.37
C LEU A 218 -8.18 10.77 11.35
N VAL A 219 -7.03 10.13 11.38
CA VAL A 219 -5.93 10.47 12.29
C VAL A 219 -4.69 10.87 11.49
N GLN A 220 -3.88 11.78 12.05
CA GLN A 220 -2.57 12.16 11.51
C GLN A 220 -2.60 12.65 10.04
N MET A 221 -3.68 13.28 9.60
CA MET A 221 -3.84 13.73 8.22
C MET A 221 -2.86 14.83 7.82
N ASP A 222 -2.26 15.50 8.78
CA ASP A 222 -1.19 16.49 8.62
C ASP A 222 0.21 15.87 8.47
N GLN A 223 0.35 14.56 8.74
CA GLN A 223 1.62 13.84 8.63
C GLN A 223 1.88 13.40 7.17
N ILE A 224 2.12 14.39 6.32
CA ILE A 224 2.37 14.17 4.89
C ILE A 224 3.88 14.13 4.64
N GLN A 225 4.36 13.03 4.07
CA GLN A 225 5.77 12.87 3.72
C GLN A 225 6.13 13.72 2.50
N ILE A 226 7.21 14.50 2.64
CA ILE A 226 7.81 15.28 1.56
C ILE A 226 9.05 14.52 1.08
N HIS A 227 9.07 14.13 -0.19
CA HIS A 227 10.26 13.49 -0.76
C HIS A 227 11.31 14.56 -1.12
N PRO A 228 12.54 14.47 -0.60
CA PRO A 228 13.53 15.55 -0.74
C PRO A 228 14.17 15.65 -2.13
N THR A 229 14.09 14.60 -2.95
CA THR A 229 14.82 14.47 -4.21
C THR A 229 13.88 14.29 -5.40
N VAL A 230 12.98 15.26 -5.60
CA VAL A 230 12.04 15.29 -6.73
C VAL A 230 12.36 16.47 -7.64
N GLU A 231 12.50 16.20 -8.93
CA GLU A 231 12.61 17.26 -9.94
C GLU A 231 11.23 17.88 -10.15
N GLN A 232 11.11 19.18 -9.83
CA GLN A 232 9.81 19.84 -9.69
C GLN A 232 9.08 20.04 -11.02
N SER A 233 9.81 20.22 -12.13
CA SER A 233 9.17 20.49 -13.43
C SER A 233 8.54 19.26 -14.05
N SER A 234 9.10 18.08 -13.80
CA SER A 234 8.63 16.80 -14.36
C SER A 234 7.93 15.90 -13.34
N SER A 235 7.97 16.25 -12.04
CA SER A 235 7.54 15.37 -10.95
C SER A 235 8.29 14.03 -10.90
N THR A 236 9.48 13.99 -11.48
CA THR A 236 10.28 12.77 -11.54
C THR A 236 11.06 12.58 -10.24
N LEU A 237 10.93 11.40 -9.64
CA LEU A 237 11.75 10.99 -8.52
C LEU A 237 13.18 10.80 -9.01
N ILE A 238 14.12 11.55 -8.44
CA ILE A 238 15.55 11.35 -8.67
C ILE A 238 16.00 10.30 -7.66
N ALA A 239 16.68 9.26 -8.14
CA ALA A 239 17.16 8.19 -7.29
C ALA A 239 17.99 8.75 -6.12
N GLU A 240 17.73 8.26 -4.94
CA GLU A 240 18.58 8.50 -3.78
C GLU A 240 19.94 7.83 -4.03
N GLY A 241 20.99 8.64 -3.95
CA GLY A 241 22.37 8.17 -4.06
C GLY A 241 22.81 7.42 -2.81
#